data_ed69b156a6fa0ebd26487da5be2c3f63
#
_entry.id   ed69b156a6fa0ebd26487da5be2c3f63
#
_cell.length_a   1.000
_cell.length_b   1.000
_cell.length_c   1.000
_cell.angle_alpha   90.00
_cell.angle_beta   90.00
_cell.angle_gamma   90.00
#
_symmetry.space_group_name_H-M   'P 1'
#
loop_
_entity.id
_entity.type
_entity.pdbx_description
1 polymer ?
#
loop_
_entity_poly.entity_id
_entity_poly.type
_entity_poly.pdbx_seq_one_letter_code
_entity_poly.pdbx_strand_id
1 'polypeptide(L)'
;MSQFLLALRCFLAVLMRRPLPEQAARLLLPAPTQKPEPPAKPELEAPVAPPVEPKPAAVSAAVPAEPPKPAPAVLSDEDRLAACRRGAVQILSILQREGRLLDFLMENVDGYTDAQIGAAVRDIHRGCRKALAEHIQPTPIRSEADESVVRVQSGYDPSQVRLIGRVTGRPPFEGTLRHHGWRASEIHLSDIPSGHDVTVICPAEVEIGA
;
A
#
# COMPACT_ATOMS: atom_id res chain seq x y z
N MET A 1 -25.78 10.53 -7.76
CA MET A 1 -24.42 10.84 -8.24
C MET A 1 -23.45 10.44 -7.14
N SER A 2 -22.46 9.63 -7.44
CA SER A 2 -21.48 9.15 -6.44
C SER A 2 -20.66 10.34 -5.93
N GLN A 3 -20.43 10.43 -4.62
CA GLN A 3 -19.56 11.47 -4.00
C GLN A 3 -18.17 11.50 -4.62
N PHE A 4 -17.74 10.38 -5.18
CA PHE A 4 -16.50 10.22 -5.93
C PHE A 4 -16.47 11.05 -7.23
N LEU A 5 -17.55 11.06 -7.99
CA LEU A 5 -17.66 11.88 -9.21
C LEU A 5 -17.63 13.38 -8.89
N LEU A 6 -18.22 13.78 -7.76
CA LEU A 6 -18.21 15.18 -7.32
C LEU A 6 -16.81 15.61 -6.89
N ALA A 7 -16.09 14.77 -6.13
CA ALA A 7 -14.72 15.02 -5.71
C ALA A 7 -13.77 15.10 -6.92
N LEU A 8 -13.94 14.24 -7.91
CA LEU A 8 -13.18 14.26 -9.16
C LEU A 8 -13.45 15.54 -9.97
N ARG A 9 -14.72 15.96 -10.09
CA ARG A 9 -15.10 17.21 -10.77
C ARG A 9 -14.55 18.45 -10.05
N CYS A 10 -14.52 18.44 -8.72
CA CYS A 10 -13.91 19.51 -7.93
C CYS A 10 -12.40 19.57 -8.12
N PHE A 11 -11.73 18.43 -8.12
CA PHE A 11 -10.30 18.30 -8.38
C PHE A 11 -9.96 18.82 -9.79
N LEU A 12 -10.65 18.35 -10.82
CA LEU A 12 -10.47 18.82 -12.20
C LEU A 12 -10.84 20.30 -12.39
N ALA A 13 -11.84 20.83 -11.67
CA ALA A 13 -12.20 22.25 -11.73
C ALA A 13 -11.11 23.12 -11.11
N VAL A 14 -10.51 22.70 -9.99
CA VAL A 14 -9.36 23.38 -9.37
C VAL A 14 -8.15 23.31 -10.31
N LEU A 15 -7.87 22.12 -10.85
CA LEU A 15 -6.77 21.87 -11.77
C LEU A 15 -6.87 22.70 -13.06
N MET A 16 -8.10 22.88 -13.59
CA MET A 16 -8.36 23.65 -14.83
C MET A 16 -8.71 25.12 -14.59
N ARG A 17 -8.56 25.65 -13.38
CA ARG A 17 -8.96 27.02 -13.00
C ARG A 17 -10.43 27.36 -13.35
N ARG A 18 -11.31 26.36 -13.37
CA ARG A 18 -12.76 26.56 -13.59
C ARG A 18 -13.47 26.78 -12.26
N PRO A 19 -14.59 27.52 -12.25
CA PRO A 19 -15.38 27.72 -11.04
C PRO A 19 -15.86 26.35 -10.51
N LEU A 20 -15.78 26.18 -9.18
CA LEU A 20 -16.24 24.95 -8.50
C LEU A 20 -17.73 24.73 -8.74
N PRO A 21 -18.18 23.48 -8.94
CA PRO A 21 -19.60 23.16 -9.04
C PRO A 21 -20.35 23.66 -7.80
N GLU A 22 -21.53 24.26 -7.97
CA GLU A 22 -22.32 24.86 -6.86
C GLU A 22 -22.60 23.88 -5.71
N GLN A 23 -22.64 22.58 -6.00
CA GLN A 23 -22.82 21.52 -5.00
C GLN A 23 -21.63 21.40 -4.04
N ALA A 24 -20.42 21.69 -4.49
CA ALA A 24 -19.22 21.68 -3.66
C ALA A 24 -19.09 22.95 -2.81
N ALA A 25 -19.55 24.09 -3.32
CA ALA A 25 -19.54 25.35 -2.60
C ALA A 25 -20.45 25.30 -1.35
N ARG A 26 -21.53 24.50 -1.37
CA ARG A 26 -22.43 24.30 -0.23
C ARG A 26 -21.87 23.41 0.87
N LEU A 27 -20.89 22.55 0.55
CA LEU A 27 -20.23 21.66 1.52
C LEU A 27 -19.07 22.34 2.28
N LEU A 28 -18.62 23.51 1.82
CA LEU A 28 -17.52 24.28 2.41
C LEU A 28 -17.96 25.30 3.48
N LEU A 29 -19.27 25.45 3.72
CA LEU A 29 -19.77 26.27 4.83
C LEU A 29 -19.65 25.48 6.14
N PRO A 30 -18.97 25.98 7.19
CA PRO A 30 -18.83 25.27 8.45
C PRO A 30 -20.18 25.15 9.14
N ALA A 31 -20.63 23.92 9.39
CA ALA A 31 -21.75 23.64 10.28
C ALA A 31 -21.34 23.94 11.71
N PRO A 32 -22.26 24.40 12.59
CA PRO A 32 -21.95 24.76 13.97
C PRO A 32 -21.50 23.51 14.75
N THR A 33 -20.38 23.66 15.41
CA THR A 33 -19.70 22.67 16.27
C THR A 33 -20.62 22.22 17.42
N GLN A 34 -21.10 20.99 17.39
CA GLN A 34 -21.55 20.29 18.59
C GLN A 34 -20.41 19.39 19.08
N LYS A 35 -19.98 19.64 20.30
CA LYS A 35 -18.95 18.91 21.03
C LYS A 35 -19.51 17.53 21.43
N PRO A 36 -18.90 16.40 21.07
CA PRO A 36 -19.30 15.11 21.60
C PRO A 36 -18.68 14.87 22.98
N GLU A 37 -19.53 14.48 23.92
CA GLU A 37 -19.21 13.96 25.25
C GLU A 37 -18.61 12.55 25.12
N PRO A 38 -17.59 12.17 25.92
CA PRO A 38 -16.92 10.88 25.79
C PRO A 38 -17.74 9.74 26.39
N PRO A 39 -17.85 8.57 25.71
CA PRO A 39 -18.54 7.43 26.27
C PRO A 39 -17.71 6.69 27.34
N ALA A 40 -18.40 6.26 28.38
CA ALA A 40 -17.91 5.48 29.50
C ALA A 40 -17.35 4.12 29.08
N LYS A 41 -16.26 3.71 29.72
CA LYS A 41 -15.63 2.39 29.61
C LYS A 41 -16.57 1.28 30.09
N PRO A 42 -16.66 0.15 29.39
CA PRO A 42 -17.10 -1.10 30.00
C PRO A 42 -15.90 -1.86 30.55
N GLU A 43 -16.07 -2.31 31.77
CA GLU A 43 -15.22 -3.20 32.55
C GLU A 43 -15.25 -4.62 31.95
N LEU A 44 -14.08 -5.20 31.68
CA LEU A 44 -13.92 -6.55 31.14
C LEU A 44 -13.77 -7.53 32.30
N GLU A 45 -14.78 -8.33 32.54
CA GLU A 45 -14.67 -9.58 33.32
C GLU A 45 -14.04 -10.68 32.44
N ALA A 46 -13.01 -11.34 32.95
CA ALA A 46 -12.33 -12.46 32.33
C ALA A 46 -13.06 -13.78 32.64
N PRO A 47 -13.27 -14.65 31.65
CA PRO A 47 -13.71 -16.02 31.94
C PRO A 47 -12.50 -16.95 32.16
N VAL A 48 -12.60 -17.69 33.24
CA VAL A 48 -11.71 -18.78 33.68
C VAL A 48 -11.82 -19.96 32.71
N ALA A 49 -10.67 -20.50 32.28
CA ALA A 49 -10.59 -21.73 31.49
C ALA A 49 -10.70 -23.01 32.38
N PRO A 50 -11.43 -24.07 31.95
CA PRO A 50 -11.41 -25.35 32.60
C PRO A 50 -10.22 -26.22 32.16
N PRO A 51 -9.79 -27.18 33.00
CA PRO A 51 -8.60 -28.00 32.76
C PRO A 51 -8.84 -29.13 31.74
N VAL A 52 -7.83 -29.38 30.92
CA VAL A 52 -7.82 -30.44 29.91
C VAL A 52 -7.22 -31.71 30.53
N GLU A 53 -7.99 -32.79 30.58
CA GLU A 53 -7.52 -34.13 30.86
C GLU A 53 -6.85 -34.80 29.66
N PRO A 54 -5.81 -35.61 29.84
CA PRO A 54 -5.16 -36.33 28.75
C PRO A 54 -5.87 -37.63 28.41
N LYS A 55 -6.20 -37.84 27.15
CA LYS A 55 -6.73 -39.10 26.62
C LYS A 55 -5.62 -39.89 25.89
N PRO A 56 -5.59 -41.23 26.05
CA PRO A 56 -4.44 -42.06 25.64
C PRO A 56 -4.40 -42.36 24.14
N ALA A 57 -3.20 -42.68 23.68
CA ALA A 57 -2.83 -43.05 22.35
C ALA A 57 -3.62 -44.22 21.76
N ALA A 58 -4.09 -44.08 20.53
CA ALA A 58 -4.59 -45.17 19.71
C ALA A 58 -3.77 -45.26 18.40
N VAL A 59 -3.28 -46.44 18.25
CA VAL A 59 -2.54 -47.12 17.18
C VAL A 59 -2.72 -46.63 15.75
N SER A 60 -1.55 -46.55 15.11
CA SER A 60 -1.24 -46.47 13.69
C SER A 60 -2.16 -47.32 12.81
N ALA A 61 -2.90 -46.62 11.91
CA ALA A 61 -3.41 -47.20 10.67
C ALA A 61 -2.66 -46.57 9.51
N ALA A 62 -2.07 -47.39 8.66
CA ALA A 62 -1.33 -47.00 7.47
C ALA A 62 -2.21 -46.16 6.54
N VAL A 63 -1.81 -44.92 6.34
CA VAL A 63 -2.39 -44.04 5.32
C VAL A 63 -1.86 -44.46 3.95
N PRO A 64 -2.72 -44.71 2.93
CA PRO A 64 -2.26 -44.97 1.57
C PRO A 64 -1.47 -43.72 1.07
N ALA A 65 -0.30 -43.97 0.51
CA ALA A 65 0.54 -42.90 -0.06
C ALA A 65 -0.23 -42.13 -1.13
N GLU A 66 -0.49 -40.86 -0.85
CA GLU A 66 -1.03 -39.90 -1.79
C GLU A 66 -0.02 -39.77 -2.98
N PRO A 67 -0.48 -39.76 -4.25
CA PRO A 67 0.42 -39.62 -5.39
C PRO A 67 1.22 -38.31 -5.27
N PRO A 68 2.50 -38.30 -5.66
CA PRO A 68 3.35 -37.13 -5.48
C PRO A 68 2.73 -35.93 -6.20
N LYS A 69 2.46 -34.88 -5.41
CA LYS A 69 2.01 -33.57 -5.94
C LYS A 69 2.99 -33.13 -7.02
N PRO A 70 2.51 -32.79 -8.24
CA PRO A 70 3.42 -32.39 -9.32
C PRO A 70 4.30 -31.24 -8.85
N ALA A 71 5.61 -31.39 -9.08
CA ALA A 71 6.57 -30.33 -8.75
C ALA A 71 6.14 -29.04 -9.44
N PRO A 72 6.24 -27.87 -8.78
CA PRO A 72 5.86 -26.60 -9.39
C PRO A 72 6.63 -26.42 -10.70
N ALA A 73 5.90 -26.19 -11.79
CA ALA A 73 6.49 -25.97 -13.11
C ALA A 73 7.45 -24.78 -13.01
N VAL A 74 8.71 -24.99 -13.38
CA VAL A 74 9.71 -23.91 -13.42
C VAL A 74 9.31 -22.98 -14.57
N LEU A 75 8.86 -21.77 -14.23
CA LEU A 75 8.52 -20.76 -15.22
C LEU A 75 9.76 -20.41 -16.05
N SER A 76 9.58 -20.20 -17.36
CA SER A 76 10.65 -19.70 -18.21
C SER A 76 11.07 -18.30 -17.79
N ASP A 77 12.28 -17.87 -18.16
CA ASP A 77 12.74 -16.50 -17.84
C ASP A 77 11.86 -15.44 -18.53
N GLU A 78 11.29 -15.75 -19.68
CA GLU A 78 10.34 -14.91 -20.40
C GLU A 78 9.01 -14.77 -19.63
N ASP A 79 8.45 -15.87 -19.11
CA ASP A 79 7.24 -15.87 -18.29
C ASP A 79 7.46 -15.07 -16.99
N ARG A 80 8.63 -15.22 -16.39
CA ARG A 80 9.00 -14.46 -15.18
C ARG A 80 9.07 -12.97 -15.45
N LEU A 81 9.69 -12.56 -16.56
CA LEU A 81 9.77 -11.18 -16.98
C LEU A 81 8.38 -10.60 -17.31
N ALA A 82 7.54 -11.38 -17.99
CA ALA A 82 6.15 -11.00 -18.27
C ALA A 82 5.34 -10.82 -16.99
N ALA A 83 5.50 -11.71 -16.01
CA ALA A 83 4.88 -11.59 -14.70
C ALA A 83 5.33 -10.33 -13.93
N CYS A 84 6.64 -10.02 -13.97
CA CYS A 84 7.17 -8.80 -13.36
C CYS A 84 6.61 -7.52 -14.01
N ARG A 85 6.54 -7.46 -15.34
CA ARG A 85 5.95 -6.33 -16.07
C ARG A 85 4.48 -6.15 -15.72
N ARG A 86 3.72 -7.24 -15.67
CA ARG A 86 2.32 -7.24 -15.27
C ARG A 86 2.14 -6.69 -13.87
N GLY A 87 2.90 -7.18 -12.91
CA GLY A 87 2.87 -6.71 -11.52
C GLY A 87 3.18 -5.21 -11.41
N ALA A 88 4.15 -4.69 -12.17
CA ALA A 88 4.48 -3.28 -12.19
C ALA A 88 3.29 -2.41 -12.68
N VAL A 89 2.65 -2.82 -13.78
CA VAL A 89 1.46 -2.11 -14.31
C VAL A 89 0.29 -2.19 -13.33
N GLN A 90 0.07 -3.34 -12.68
CA GLN A 90 -0.99 -3.50 -11.68
C GLN A 90 -0.82 -2.55 -10.49
N ILE A 91 0.39 -2.41 -9.96
CA ILE A 91 0.65 -1.46 -8.86
C ILE A 91 0.40 -0.03 -9.31
N LEU A 92 0.85 0.36 -10.50
CA LEU A 92 0.56 1.69 -11.05
C LEU A 92 -0.94 1.91 -11.24
N SER A 93 -1.68 0.92 -11.72
CA SER A 93 -3.14 0.97 -11.89
C SER A 93 -3.86 1.19 -10.55
N ILE A 94 -3.43 0.48 -9.50
CA ILE A 94 -3.98 0.63 -8.15
C ILE A 94 -3.71 2.04 -7.61
N LEU A 95 -2.48 2.53 -7.70
CA LEU A 95 -2.11 3.86 -7.22
C LEU A 95 -2.80 4.97 -8.02
N GLN A 96 -3.01 4.77 -9.32
CA GLN A 96 -3.78 5.69 -10.15
C GLN A 96 -5.26 5.70 -9.76
N ARG A 97 -5.89 4.54 -9.59
CA ARG A 97 -7.31 4.41 -9.26
C ARG A 97 -7.65 4.98 -7.89
N GLU A 98 -6.83 4.66 -6.88
CA GLU A 98 -7.09 5.04 -5.49
C GLU A 98 -6.54 6.43 -5.13
N GLY A 99 -5.44 6.84 -5.76
CA GLY A 99 -4.71 8.04 -5.39
C GLY A 99 -4.47 9.03 -6.51
N ARG A 100 -4.85 8.74 -7.76
CA ARG A 100 -4.60 9.63 -8.92
C ARG A 100 -3.12 10.00 -9.08
N LEU A 101 -2.24 9.09 -8.67
CA LEU A 101 -0.79 9.36 -8.61
C LEU A 101 -0.21 9.72 -9.98
N LEU A 102 -0.57 8.97 -11.02
CA LEU A 102 -0.01 9.18 -12.35
C LEU A 102 -0.47 10.51 -12.96
N ASP A 103 -1.75 10.86 -12.79
CA ASP A 103 -2.26 12.15 -13.24
C ASP A 103 -1.48 13.31 -12.60
N PHE A 104 -1.25 13.23 -11.29
CA PHE A 104 -0.49 14.24 -10.57
C PHE A 104 0.97 14.34 -11.05
N LEU A 105 1.63 13.19 -11.27
CA LEU A 105 3.03 13.19 -11.71
C LEU A 105 3.22 13.67 -13.15
N MET A 106 2.19 13.51 -13.99
CA MET A 106 2.23 13.95 -15.39
C MET A 106 1.70 15.38 -15.59
N GLU A 107 1.11 16.00 -14.55
CA GLU A 107 0.64 17.38 -14.59
C GLU A 107 1.78 18.36 -14.45
N ASN A 108 1.71 19.48 -15.20
CA ASN A 108 2.63 20.59 -14.99
C ASN A 108 2.16 21.45 -13.80
N VAL A 109 2.92 21.41 -12.72
CA VAL A 109 2.61 22.09 -11.46
C VAL A 109 3.16 23.51 -11.34
N ASP A 110 3.97 24.00 -12.30
CA ASP A 110 4.66 25.31 -12.24
C ASP A 110 3.69 26.50 -12.14
N GLY A 111 2.46 26.34 -12.64
CA GLY A 111 1.44 27.39 -12.63
C GLY A 111 0.59 27.46 -11.36
N TYR A 112 0.78 26.55 -10.40
CA TYR A 112 -0.02 26.46 -9.19
C TYR A 112 0.70 27.02 -7.97
N THR A 113 -0.08 27.53 -7.01
CA THR A 113 0.46 27.98 -5.73
C THR A 113 0.75 26.77 -4.82
N ASP A 114 1.70 26.95 -3.88
CA ASP A 114 2.03 25.91 -2.88
C ASP A 114 0.79 25.43 -2.09
N ALA A 115 -0.15 26.33 -1.82
CA ALA A 115 -1.40 25.98 -1.13
C ALA A 115 -2.28 25.02 -1.95
N GLN A 116 -2.38 25.25 -3.27
CA GLN A 116 -3.12 24.37 -4.19
C GLN A 116 -2.44 23.02 -4.33
N ILE A 117 -1.13 23.00 -4.54
CA ILE A 117 -0.32 21.78 -4.59
C ILE A 117 -0.46 21.02 -3.27
N GLY A 118 -0.30 21.71 -2.13
CA GLY A 118 -0.42 21.09 -0.81
C GLY A 118 -1.80 20.47 -0.53
N ALA A 119 -2.88 21.06 -1.03
CA ALA A 119 -4.23 20.50 -0.93
C ALA A 119 -4.35 19.22 -1.76
N ALA A 120 -3.94 19.24 -3.03
CA ALA A 120 -3.98 18.10 -3.93
C ALA A 120 -3.13 16.92 -3.40
N VAL A 121 -1.90 17.20 -2.95
CA VAL A 121 -0.97 16.20 -2.42
C VAL A 121 -1.55 15.47 -1.21
N ARG A 122 -2.32 16.12 -0.34
CA ARG A 122 -2.93 15.44 0.82
C ARG A 122 -3.95 14.38 0.39
N ASP A 123 -4.71 14.63 -0.65
CA ASP A 123 -5.71 13.67 -1.17
C ASP A 123 -5.01 12.50 -1.84
N ILE A 124 -4.03 12.77 -2.69
CA ILE A 124 -3.19 11.76 -3.34
C ILE A 124 -2.48 10.89 -2.29
N HIS A 125 -1.88 11.51 -1.28
CA HIS A 125 -1.23 10.81 -0.18
C HIS A 125 -2.18 9.86 0.56
N ARG A 126 -3.41 10.31 0.88
CA ARG A 126 -4.40 9.45 1.54
C ARG A 126 -4.79 8.26 0.67
N GLY A 127 -5.08 8.49 -0.61
CA GLY A 127 -5.43 7.42 -1.55
C GLY A 127 -4.29 6.42 -1.76
N CYS A 128 -3.09 6.90 -2.04
CA CYS A 128 -1.92 6.05 -2.24
C CYS A 128 -1.54 5.28 -0.97
N ARG A 129 -1.60 5.92 0.20
CA ARG A 129 -1.33 5.27 1.49
C ARG A 129 -2.32 4.13 1.79
N LYS A 130 -3.60 4.37 1.53
CA LYS A 130 -4.64 3.34 1.65
C LYS A 130 -4.35 2.17 0.71
N ALA A 131 -4.09 2.45 -0.56
CA ALA A 131 -3.77 1.45 -1.57
C ALA A 131 -2.55 0.59 -1.16
N LEU A 132 -1.48 1.22 -0.69
CA LEU A 132 -0.30 0.49 -0.23
C LEU A 132 -0.60 -0.39 0.99
N ALA A 133 -1.39 0.09 1.95
CA ALA A 133 -1.77 -0.68 3.14
C ALA A 133 -2.63 -1.89 2.78
N GLU A 134 -3.52 -1.78 1.81
CA GLU A 134 -4.43 -2.85 1.39
C GLU A 134 -3.76 -3.89 0.48
N HIS A 135 -2.85 -3.47 -0.40
CA HIS A 135 -2.31 -4.32 -1.45
C HIS A 135 -0.86 -4.77 -1.24
N ILE A 136 -0.05 -4.03 -0.49
CA ILE A 136 1.41 -4.29 -0.36
C ILE A 136 1.82 -4.50 1.09
N GLN A 137 1.12 -3.91 2.05
CA GLN A 137 1.42 -3.92 3.49
C GLN A 137 2.90 -3.62 3.77
N PRO A 138 3.37 -2.40 3.47
CA PRO A 138 4.77 -2.05 3.69
C PRO A 138 5.11 -2.03 5.18
N THR A 139 6.17 -2.75 5.54
CA THR A 139 6.71 -2.78 6.91
C THR A 139 8.17 -2.32 6.90
N PRO A 140 8.65 -1.67 7.97
CA PRO A 140 10.05 -1.30 8.04
C PRO A 140 10.95 -2.54 8.13
N ILE A 141 12.12 -2.50 7.47
CA ILE A 141 13.14 -3.55 7.56
C ILE A 141 13.85 -3.47 8.92
N ARG A 142 14.13 -2.24 9.40
CA ARG A 142 14.71 -1.97 10.70
C ARG A 142 13.67 -1.31 11.59
N SER A 143 13.58 -1.77 12.84
CA SER A 143 12.62 -1.24 13.82
C SER A 143 13.16 -0.02 14.57
N GLU A 144 14.46 0.25 14.48
CA GLU A 144 15.10 1.37 15.13
C GLU A 144 14.70 2.69 14.43
N ALA A 145 14.70 3.78 15.17
CA ALA A 145 14.41 5.09 14.63
C ALA A 145 15.49 5.57 13.67
N ASP A 146 15.13 6.34 12.65
CA ASP A 146 16.09 7.02 11.79
C ASP A 146 17.01 7.92 12.66
N GLU A 147 18.25 8.10 12.24
CA GLU A 147 19.34 8.79 12.94
C GLU A 147 19.82 8.10 14.23
N SER A 148 19.31 6.91 14.58
CA SER A 148 19.85 6.12 15.69
C SER A 148 21.14 5.40 15.30
N VAL A 149 21.98 5.09 16.30
CA VAL A 149 23.17 4.26 16.09
C VAL A 149 22.76 2.80 16.05
N VAL A 150 23.12 2.11 14.97
CA VAL A 150 22.81 0.70 14.75
C VAL A 150 24.07 -0.10 14.49
N ARG A 151 24.00 -1.39 14.80
CA ARG A 151 25.07 -2.35 14.57
C ARG A 151 24.67 -3.34 13.48
N VAL A 152 25.49 -3.47 12.45
CA VAL A 152 25.31 -4.42 11.35
C VAL A 152 26.25 -5.59 11.54
N GLN A 153 25.68 -6.76 11.83
CA GLN A 153 26.43 -7.97 12.11
C GLN A 153 27.06 -8.58 10.86
N SER A 154 28.03 -9.49 11.07
CA SER A 154 28.55 -10.34 10.00
C SER A 154 27.44 -11.19 9.40
N GLY A 155 27.47 -11.37 8.06
CA GLY A 155 26.45 -12.17 7.35
C GLY A 155 25.13 -11.43 7.11
N TYR A 156 25.09 -10.10 7.28
CA TYR A 156 23.90 -9.33 6.88
C TYR A 156 23.60 -9.51 5.38
N ASP A 157 22.34 -9.42 5.04
CA ASP A 157 21.87 -9.51 3.65
C ASP A 157 21.99 -8.14 2.95
N PRO A 158 22.84 -8.00 1.92
CA PRO A 158 23.01 -6.74 1.19
C PRO A 158 21.75 -6.25 0.47
N SER A 159 20.77 -7.13 0.20
CA SER A 159 19.49 -6.75 -0.37
C SER A 159 18.60 -6.01 0.63
N GLN A 160 18.81 -6.22 1.93
CA GLN A 160 18.06 -5.60 3.02
C GLN A 160 18.77 -4.41 3.64
N VAL A 161 20.11 -4.47 3.74
CA VAL A 161 20.91 -3.42 4.38
C VAL A 161 22.06 -3.02 3.46
N ARG A 162 22.07 -1.77 3.04
CA ARG A 162 23.15 -1.19 2.25
C ARG A 162 24.02 -0.28 3.10
N LEU A 163 25.29 -0.60 3.20
CA LEU A 163 26.27 0.28 3.86
C LEU A 163 26.64 1.43 2.92
N ILE A 164 26.68 2.65 3.47
CA ILE A 164 27.06 3.88 2.74
C ILE A 164 28.20 4.59 3.46
N GLY A 165 28.92 5.44 2.74
CA GLY A 165 30.08 6.15 3.28
C GLY A 165 31.37 5.34 3.21
N ARG A 166 32.32 5.65 4.09
CA ARG A 166 33.63 4.97 4.13
C ARG A 166 33.50 3.68 4.94
N VAL A 167 33.24 2.57 4.28
CA VAL A 167 33.20 1.24 4.92
C VAL A 167 34.64 0.69 4.98
N THR A 168 35.21 0.63 6.16
CA THR A 168 36.57 0.08 6.41
C THR A 168 36.51 -0.99 7.48
N GLY A 169 37.43 -1.97 7.40
CA GLY A 169 37.49 -3.06 8.39
C GLY A 169 36.60 -4.23 8.07
N ARG A 170 36.24 -4.98 9.10
CA ARG A 170 35.40 -6.19 9.05
C ARG A 170 34.20 -6.02 9.98
N PRO A 171 33.07 -6.68 9.67
CA PRO A 171 31.93 -6.68 10.57
C PRO A 171 32.28 -7.16 11.98
N PRO A 172 31.53 -6.74 13.00
CA PRO A 172 30.34 -5.89 12.95
C PRO A 172 30.66 -4.42 12.64
N PHE A 173 29.81 -3.78 11.83
CA PHE A 173 29.93 -2.34 11.55
C PHE A 173 28.99 -1.56 12.46
N GLU A 174 29.45 -0.42 12.96
CA GLU A 174 28.61 0.56 13.65
C GLU A 174 28.40 1.79 12.78
N GLY A 175 27.16 2.32 12.75
CA GLY A 175 26.84 3.49 11.97
C GLY A 175 25.49 4.06 12.31
N THR A 176 25.18 5.23 11.74
CA THR A 176 23.89 5.89 11.92
C THR A 176 22.90 5.37 10.88
N LEU A 177 21.73 4.94 11.32
CA LEU A 177 20.62 4.54 10.45
C LEU A 177 20.06 5.78 9.75
N ARG A 178 20.29 5.90 8.45
CA ARG A 178 19.78 7.04 7.66
C ARG A 178 18.36 6.83 7.18
N HIS A 179 17.95 5.58 7.01
CA HIS A 179 16.62 5.20 6.59
C HIS A 179 16.37 3.74 6.96
N HIS A 180 15.25 3.47 7.60
CA HIS A 180 14.90 2.14 8.12
C HIS A 180 14.58 1.10 7.02
N GLY A 181 14.42 1.52 5.78
CA GLY A 181 14.04 0.66 4.65
C GLY A 181 12.61 0.16 4.73
N TRP A 182 12.10 -0.31 3.60
CA TRP A 182 10.74 -0.85 3.49
C TRP A 182 10.75 -2.24 2.85
N ARG A 183 9.89 -3.11 3.36
CA ARG A 183 9.62 -4.44 2.81
C ARG A 183 8.12 -4.56 2.56
N ALA A 184 7.74 -5.16 1.42
CA ALA A 184 6.40 -5.66 1.23
C ALA A 184 6.23 -6.94 2.07
N SER A 185 5.35 -6.91 3.08
CA SER A 185 5.08 -8.09 3.92
C SER A 185 4.15 -9.05 3.23
N GLU A 186 3.14 -8.50 2.57
CA GLU A 186 2.15 -9.24 1.80
C GLU A 186 1.89 -8.48 0.50
N ILE A 187 1.63 -9.23 -0.58
CA ILE A 187 1.33 -8.65 -1.89
C ILE A 187 0.02 -9.26 -2.38
N HIS A 188 -1.04 -8.45 -2.39
CA HIS A 188 -2.38 -8.83 -2.81
C HIS A 188 -2.74 -8.11 -4.11
N LEU A 189 -2.38 -8.71 -5.24
CA LEU A 189 -2.75 -8.20 -6.56
C LEU A 189 -3.88 -9.08 -7.12
N SER A 190 -4.95 -8.43 -7.57
CA SER A 190 -6.04 -9.12 -8.25
C SER A 190 -5.58 -9.64 -9.61
N ASP A 191 -6.11 -10.78 -10.04
CA ASP A 191 -5.85 -11.26 -11.39
C ASP A 191 -6.38 -10.28 -12.44
N ILE A 192 -5.62 -10.10 -13.51
CA ILE A 192 -6.07 -9.33 -14.67
C ILE A 192 -6.96 -10.26 -15.51
N PRO A 193 -8.22 -9.87 -15.79
CA PRO A 193 -9.11 -10.68 -16.62
C PRO A 193 -8.49 -11.01 -17.99
N SER A 194 -8.76 -12.21 -18.48
CA SER A 194 -8.31 -12.62 -19.81
C SER A 194 -8.83 -11.66 -20.88
N GLY A 195 -7.96 -11.26 -21.80
CA GLY A 195 -8.29 -10.33 -22.88
C GLY A 195 -8.09 -8.85 -22.57
N HIS A 196 -7.71 -8.49 -21.32
CA HIS A 196 -7.29 -7.11 -21.03
C HIS A 196 -5.86 -6.88 -21.52
N ASP A 197 -5.63 -5.69 -22.09
CA ASP A 197 -4.29 -5.23 -22.40
C ASP A 197 -3.53 -4.94 -21.11
N VAL A 198 -2.52 -5.74 -20.83
CA VAL A 198 -1.71 -5.66 -19.59
C VAL A 198 -0.82 -4.40 -19.53
N THR A 199 -0.79 -3.58 -20.57
CA THR A 199 -0.05 -2.31 -20.60
C THR A 199 -0.90 -1.11 -20.21
N VAL A 200 -2.23 -1.27 -20.17
CA VAL A 200 -3.15 -0.19 -19.82
C VAL A 200 -3.17 0.01 -18.31
N ILE A 201 -2.69 1.15 -17.84
CA ILE A 201 -2.69 1.54 -16.43
C ILE A 201 -4.07 2.00 -16.00
N CYS A 202 -4.70 2.85 -16.81
CA CYS A 202 -6.04 3.36 -16.58
C CYS A 202 -6.70 3.59 -17.94
N PRO A 203 -7.90 3.05 -18.19
CA PRO A 203 -8.60 3.30 -19.45
C PRO A 203 -9.06 4.75 -19.56
N ALA A 204 -9.15 5.25 -20.79
CA ALA A 204 -9.78 6.55 -21.05
C ALA A 204 -11.28 6.49 -20.72
N GLU A 205 -11.78 7.50 -20.04
CA GLU A 205 -13.20 7.63 -19.70
C GLU A 205 -13.88 8.59 -20.68
N VAL A 206 -14.94 8.13 -21.35
CA VAL A 206 -15.73 8.93 -22.31
C VAL A 206 -17.17 9.00 -21.82
N GLU A 207 -17.64 10.20 -21.51
CA GLU A 207 -19.06 10.44 -21.16
C GLU A 207 -19.88 10.56 -22.46
N ILE A 208 -20.90 9.70 -22.60
CA ILE A 208 -21.78 9.68 -23.75
C ILE A 208 -23.18 10.13 -23.29
N GLY A 209 -23.79 11.06 -23.99
CA GLY A 209 -25.19 11.47 -23.79
C GLY A 209 -25.42 12.32 -22.53
N ALA A 210 -24.69 13.43 -22.40
CA ALA A 210 -25.01 14.49 -21.44
C ALA A 210 -26.14 15.39 -21.96
#